data_e272c4d92b20b69d8fa8eb89f48bc5f0
#
_entry.id   e272c4d92b20b69d8fa8eb89f48bc5f0
#
_cell.length_a   1.000
_cell.length_b   1.000
_cell.length_c   1.000
_cell.angle_alpha   90.00
_cell.angle_beta   90.00
_cell.angle_gamma   90.00
#
_symmetry.space_group_name_H-M   'P 1'
#
loop_
_entity.id
_entity.type
_entity.pdbx_description
1 polymer ?
#
loop_
_entity_poly.entity_id
_entity_poly.type
_entity_poly.pdbx_seq_one_letter_code
_entity_poly.pdbx_strand_id
1 'polypeptide(L)'
;MSDARSRVVPAVHGRRTVEPDPPEELELAAGLKRRHDATALRELYGRHVHGESDQDALMRRAIWRVLARSFGDGVRIGRGALFLHPETFEIGSGVVVGDQAIIQGRFDGACVIGDGVWIGPQSFLDARQLVIEEQVGWGPGAKVLGSRHTAVPLDRPIIATDLEIQPVRICAWADIGVNAVILPGVTVGRGAIVAAGAVVTADVAPFSIVAGVPARLLRQRDRVTPDPPS
;
A
#
# COMPACT_ATOMS: atom_id res chain seq x y z
N MET A 1 -31.86 22.00 15.65
CA MET A 1 -30.55 21.39 15.38
C MET A 1 -30.81 19.90 15.24
N SER A 2 -30.69 19.31 14.05
CA SER A 2 -30.95 17.88 13.83
C SER A 2 -29.90 17.07 14.57
N ASP A 3 -30.36 16.11 15.36
CA ASP A 3 -29.54 15.12 16.05
C ASP A 3 -28.74 14.33 14.99
N ALA A 4 -27.48 14.73 14.75
CA ALA A 4 -26.59 14.11 13.77
C ALA A 4 -26.09 12.77 14.32
N ARG A 5 -26.94 11.74 14.30
CA ARG A 5 -26.58 10.39 14.71
C ARG A 5 -25.66 9.75 13.68
N SER A 6 -24.75 8.88 14.14
CA SER A 6 -23.93 8.08 13.24
C SER A 6 -24.80 7.25 12.29
N ARG A 7 -24.38 7.14 11.05
CA ARG A 7 -25.09 6.44 9.98
C ARG A 7 -24.21 5.36 9.37
N VAL A 8 -24.72 4.15 9.27
CA VAL A 8 -24.05 3.06 8.54
C VAL A 8 -24.39 3.16 7.05
N VAL A 9 -23.37 3.11 6.20
CA VAL A 9 -23.52 3.08 4.75
C VAL A 9 -22.73 1.91 4.17
N PRO A 10 -23.11 1.37 2.98
CA PRO A 10 -22.37 0.30 2.34
C PRO A 10 -20.91 0.70 2.05
N ALA A 11 -19.99 -0.24 2.22
CA ALA A 11 -18.59 -0.06 1.84
C ALA A 11 -18.47 0.11 0.31
N VAL A 12 -17.58 1.01 -0.13
CA VAL A 12 -17.35 1.29 -1.55
C VAL A 12 -16.15 0.50 -2.07
N HIS A 13 -14.98 0.63 -1.42
CA HIS A 13 -13.75 0.04 -1.93
C HIS A 13 -13.72 -1.49 -1.85
N GLY A 14 -14.00 -2.07 -0.68
CA GLY A 14 -13.91 -3.51 -0.44
C GLY A 14 -15.01 -4.37 -1.09
N ARG A 15 -15.97 -3.75 -1.80
CA ARG A 15 -17.06 -4.45 -2.51
C ARG A 15 -17.02 -4.25 -4.02
N ARG A 16 -15.94 -3.69 -4.53
CA ARG A 16 -15.80 -3.43 -5.95
C ARG A 16 -15.56 -4.73 -6.71
N THR A 17 -16.32 -4.98 -7.76
CA THR A 17 -16.02 -6.00 -8.74
C THR A 17 -14.85 -5.53 -9.60
N VAL A 18 -13.88 -6.39 -9.81
CA VAL A 18 -12.74 -6.13 -10.69
C VAL A 18 -13.06 -6.74 -12.04
N GLU A 19 -13.17 -5.90 -13.06
CA GLU A 19 -13.31 -6.33 -14.44
C GLU A 19 -11.91 -6.43 -15.08
N PRO A 20 -11.71 -7.35 -16.04
CA PRO A 20 -10.47 -7.40 -16.82
C PRO A 20 -10.17 -6.05 -17.47
N ASP A 21 -8.90 -5.71 -17.56
CA ASP A 21 -8.52 -4.48 -18.27
C ASP A 21 -8.83 -4.56 -19.76
N PRO A 22 -9.25 -3.45 -20.39
CA PRO A 22 -9.60 -3.43 -21.81
C PRO A 22 -8.42 -3.86 -22.69
N PRO A 23 -8.67 -4.58 -23.80
CA PRO A 23 -7.64 -5.02 -24.75
C PRO A 23 -6.74 -3.86 -25.22
N GLU A 24 -7.32 -2.67 -25.44
CA GLU A 24 -6.61 -1.47 -25.89
C GLU A 24 -5.57 -0.99 -24.87
N GLU A 25 -5.85 -1.14 -23.58
CA GLU A 25 -4.89 -0.82 -22.51
C GLU A 25 -3.73 -1.82 -22.50
N LEU A 26 -4.02 -3.10 -22.68
CA LEU A 26 -3.00 -4.15 -22.75
C LEU A 26 -2.12 -3.99 -23.99
N GLU A 27 -2.70 -3.62 -25.13
CA GLU A 27 -1.97 -3.31 -26.36
C GLU A 27 -1.08 -2.08 -26.20
N LEU A 28 -1.57 -1.03 -25.54
CA LEU A 28 -0.78 0.15 -25.19
C LEU A 28 0.44 -0.23 -24.35
N ALA A 29 0.24 -1.01 -23.29
CA ALA A 29 1.33 -1.46 -22.43
C ALA A 29 2.35 -2.31 -23.22
N ALA A 30 1.89 -3.25 -24.04
CA ALA A 30 2.75 -4.04 -24.92
C ALA A 30 3.51 -3.18 -25.92
N GLY A 31 2.87 -2.15 -26.48
CA GLY A 31 3.49 -1.17 -27.36
C GLY A 31 4.58 -0.34 -26.67
N LEU A 32 4.32 0.09 -25.45
CA LEU A 32 5.29 0.81 -24.61
C LEU A 32 6.52 -0.07 -24.32
N LYS A 33 6.31 -1.32 -23.93
CA LYS A 33 7.38 -2.30 -23.64
C LYS A 33 8.28 -2.55 -24.84
N ARG A 34 7.73 -2.56 -26.07
CA ARG A 34 8.52 -2.77 -27.30
C ARG A 34 9.36 -1.55 -27.69
N ARG A 35 8.91 -0.34 -27.38
CA ARG A 35 9.49 0.91 -27.88
C ARG A 35 10.40 1.64 -26.91
N HIS A 36 10.32 1.31 -25.62
CA HIS A 36 10.99 2.05 -24.56
C HIS A 36 11.69 1.11 -23.59
N ASP A 37 12.87 1.49 -23.15
CA ASP A 37 13.52 0.90 -22.00
C ASP A 37 12.93 1.47 -20.67
N ALA A 38 13.39 0.94 -19.54
CA ALA A 38 12.90 1.36 -18.23
C ALA A 38 13.19 2.84 -17.94
N THR A 39 14.27 3.41 -18.46
CA THR A 39 14.64 4.82 -18.27
C THR A 39 13.68 5.72 -19.02
N ALA A 40 13.46 5.45 -20.31
CA ALA A 40 12.51 6.19 -21.14
C ALA A 40 11.06 6.09 -20.60
N LEU A 41 10.68 4.93 -20.03
CA LEU A 41 9.37 4.76 -19.38
C LEU A 41 9.24 5.61 -18.11
N ARG A 42 10.29 5.74 -17.31
CA ARG A 42 10.27 6.64 -16.13
C ARG A 42 10.17 8.11 -16.53
N GLU A 43 10.88 8.52 -17.57
CA GLU A 43 10.77 9.88 -18.13
C GLU A 43 9.35 10.15 -18.67
N LEU A 44 8.78 9.18 -19.40
CA LEU A 44 7.42 9.26 -19.90
C LEU A 44 6.41 9.33 -18.75
N TYR A 45 6.60 8.54 -17.69
CA TYR A 45 5.78 8.59 -16.48
C TYR A 45 5.75 10.01 -15.88
N GLY A 46 6.90 10.68 -15.81
CA GLY A 46 7.01 12.05 -15.31
C GLY A 46 6.11 13.06 -16.03
N ARG A 47 5.76 12.83 -17.30
CA ARG A 47 4.85 13.69 -18.06
C ARG A 47 3.38 13.51 -17.68
N HIS A 48 3.00 12.33 -17.16
CA HIS A 48 1.63 11.95 -16.84
C HIS A 48 1.34 11.85 -15.34
N VAL A 49 2.37 11.95 -14.50
CA VAL A 49 2.25 11.68 -13.06
C VAL A 49 1.29 12.64 -12.35
N HIS A 50 1.23 13.90 -12.77
CA HIS A 50 0.35 14.92 -12.17
C HIS A 50 -0.89 15.25 -13.00
N GLY A 51 -1.00 14.70 -14.21
CA GLY A 51 -2.12 14.98 -15.11
C GLY A 51 -3.45 14.43 -14.57
N GLU A 52 -4.55 15.12 -14.93
CA GLU A 52 -5.90 14.83 -14.42
C GLU A 52 -6.81 14.17 -15.47
N SER A 53 -6.34 14.07 -16.72
CA SER A 53 -7.13 13.46 -17.79
C SER A 53 -7.20 11.92 -17.65
N ASP A 54 -8.22 11.33 -18.26
CA ASP A 54 -8.32 9.86 -18.37
C ASP A 54 -7.12 9.26 -19.10
N GLN A 55 -6.56 10.00 -20.08
CA GLN A 55 -5.34 9.62 -20.79
C GLN A 55 -4.15 9.56 -19.82
N ASP A 56 -4.00 10.52 -18.90
CA ASP A 56 -2.93 10.49 -17.91
C ASP A 56 -3.08 9.32 -16.95
N ALA A 57 -4.30 9.04 -16.53
CA ALA A 57 -4.60 7.89 -15.67
C ALA A 57 -4.27 6.56 -16.38
N LEU A 58 -4.65 6.43 -17.65
CA LEU A 58 -4.31 5.28 -18.49
C LEU A 58 -2.80 5.11 -18.64
N MET A 59 -2.08 6.20 -18.95
CA MET A 59 -0.62 6.16 -19.11
C MET A 59 0.08 5.77 -17.81
N ARG A 60 -0.36 6.28 -16.65
CA ARG A 60 0.19 5.87 -15.36
C ARG A 60 0.07 4.35 -15.16
N ARG A 61 -1.12 3.78 -15.39
CA ARG A 61 -1.34 2.33 -15.26
C ARG A 61 -0.51 1.53 -16.25
N ALA A 62 -0.54 1.90 -17.53
CA ALA A 62 0.18 1.19 -18.58
C ALA A 62 1.69 1.16 -18.33
N ILE A 63 2.28 2.27 -17.85
CA ILE A 63 3.71 2.34 -17.53
C ILE A 63 4.03 1.47 -16.31
N TRP A 64 3.23 1.53 -15.24
CA TRP A 64 3.43 0.68 -14.06
C TRP A 64 3.34 -0.80 -14.43
N ARG A 65 2.36 -1.19 -15.26
CA ARG A 65 2.20 -2.57 -15.78
C ARG A 65 3.46 -3.06 -16.50
N VAL A 66 4.12 -2.20 -17.26
CA VAL A 66 5.35 -2.58 -17.96
C VAL A 66 6.54 -2.70 -17.04
N LEU A 67 6.63 -1.83 -16.03
CA LEU A 67 7.79 -1.75 -15.14
C LEU A 67 7.71 -2.75 -13.97
N ALA A 68 6.51 -3.11 -13.50
CA ALA A 68 6.33 -4.06 -12.42
C ALA A 68 6.64 -5.51 -12.86
N ARG A 69 7.02 -6.35 -11.90
CA ARG A 69 7.22 -7.79 -12.10
C ARG A 69 5.93 -8.49 -12.50
N SER A 70 4.84 -8.16 -11.81
CA SER A 70 3.48 -8.54 -12.17
C SER A 70 2.50 -7.44 -11.83
N PHE A 71 1.39 -7.38 -12.59
CA PHE A 71 0.40 -6.31 -12.44
C PHE A 71 -0.99 -6.84 -12.82
N GLY A 72 -1.89 -6.86 -11.87
CA GLY A 72 -3.25 -7.38 -12.02
C GLY A 72 -4.19 -6.44 -12.78
N ASP A 73 -5.43 -6.88 -12.95
CA ASP A 73 -6.48 -6.10 -13.62
C ASP A 73 -7.14 -5.08 -12.70
N GLY A 74 -7.72 -4.05 -13.27
CA GLY A 74 -8.49 -3.03 -12.56
C GLY A 74 -7.70 -2.21 -11.54
N VAL A 75 -6.37 -2.18 -11.62
CA VAL A 75 -5.51 -1.36 -10.77
C VAL A 75 -5.71 0.11 -11.08
N ARG A 76 -5.68 0.95 -10.06
CA ARG A 76 -5.75 2.41 -10.20
C ARG A 76 -4.50 3.05 -9.60
N ILE A 77 -3.88 3.96 -10.35
CA ILE A 77 -2.71 4.72 -9.92
C ILE A 77 -3.07 6.20 -9.85
N GLY A 78 -3.07 6.74 -8.63
CA GLY A 78 -3.41 8.13 -8.33
C GLY A 78 -2.39 9.13 -8.89
N ARG A 79 -2.77 10.40 -8.86
CA ARG A 79 -1.91 11.51 -9.29
C ARG A 79 -0.74 11.68 -8.32
N GLY A 80 0.42 11.99 -8.84
CA GLY A 80 1.61 12.19 -8.01
C GLY A 80 2.09 10.93 -7.30
N ALA A 81 1.54 9.74 -7.59
CA ALA A 81 2.05 8.49 -7.06
C ALA A 81 3.46 8.24 -7.60
N LEU A 82 4.42 7.95 -6.73
CA LEU A 82 5.82 7.73 -7.08
C LEU A 82 6.26 6.32 -6.70
N PHE A 83 7.25 5.82 -7.45
CA PHE A 83 7.83 4.50 -7.20
C PHE A 83 9.33 4.47 -7.45
N LEU A 84 10.04 3.64 -6.66
CA LEU A 84 11.43 3.28 -6.90
C LEU A 84 11.54 1.75 -6.97
N HIS A 85 12.33 1.24 -7.90
CA HIS A 85 12.53 -0.20 -8.14
C HIS A 85 11.23 -0.98 -8.40
N PRO A 86 10.36 -0.51 -9.33
CA PRO A 86 9.10 -1.19 -9.65
C PRO A 86 9.29 -2.61 -10.19
N GLU A 87 10.47 -2.93 -10.73
CA GLU A 87 10.83 -4.29 -11.19
C GLU A 87 10.75 -5.34 -10.07
N THR A 88 10.64 -4.92 -8.81
CA THR A 88 10.48 -5.80 -7.65
C THR A 88 9.04 -5.90 -7.15
N PHE A 89 8.09 -5.22 -7.83
CA PHE A 89 6.69 -5.15 -7.40
C PHE A 89 5.84 -6.24 -8.04
N GLU A 90 5.10 -6.94 -7.19
CA GLU A 90 4.00 -7.83 -7.57
C GLU A 90 2.70 -7.19 -7.09
N ILE A 91 1.87 -6.73 -8.02
CA ILE A 91 0.65 -5.97 -7.73
C ILE A 91 -0.55 -6.79 -8.18
N GLY A 92 -1.43 -7.10 -7.25
CA GLY A 92 -2.66 -7.85 -7.46
C GLY A 92 -3.74 -7.06 -8.18
N SER A 93 -4.86 -7.71 -8.44
CA SER A 93 -6.01 -7.12 -9.13
C SER A 93 -6.81 -6.19 -8.21
N GLY A 94 -7.38 -5.14 -8.77
CA GLY A 94 -8.23 -4.19 -8.03
C GLY A 94 -7.51 -3.30 -7.04
N VAL A 95 -6.19 -3.32 -7.01
CA VAL A 95 -5.38 -2.46 -6.14
C VAL A 95 -5.61 -0.99 -6.49
N VAL A 96 -5.73 -0.17 -5.46
CA VAL A 96 -5.79 1.30 -5.59
C VAL A 96 -4.59 1.91 -4.89
N VAL A 97 -3.76 2.61 -5.64
CA VAL A 97 -2.68 3.46 -5.13
C VAL A 97 -3.18 4.90 -5.14
N GLY A 98 -3.36 5.49 -3.97
CA GLY A 98 -3.88 6.85 -3.81
C GLY A 98 -2.94 7.95 -4.28
N ASP A 99 -3.50 9.15 -4.41
CA ASP A 99 -2.75 10.32 -4.86
C ASP A 99 -1.54 10.58 -3.96
N GLN A 100 -0.39 10.90 -4.56
CA GLN A 100 0.85 11.23 -3.85
C GLN A 100 1.40 10.11 -2.94
N ALA A 101 0.94 8.88 -3.10
CA ALA A 101 1.55 7.75 -2.39
C ALA A 101 2.95 7.46 -2.97
N ILE A 102 3.88 7.07 -2.11
CA ILE A 102 5.26 6.72 -2.50
C ILE A 102 5.51 5.27 -2.11
N ILE A 103 5.90 4.45 -3.09
CA ILE A 103 6.30 3.06 -2.88
C ILE A 103 7.78 2.95 -3.23
N GLN A 104 8.62 2.82 -2.22
CA GLN A 104 10.06 2.75 -2.36
C GLN A 104 10.54 1.32 -2.21
N GLY A 105 10.68 0.61 -3.32
CA GLY A 105 11.30 -0.72 -3.36
C GLY A 105 12.83 -0.66 -3.25
N ARG A 106 13.45 -1.82 -3.40
CA ARG A 106 14.90 -1.99 -3.46
C ARG A 106 15.22 -3.03 -4.54
N PHE A 107 16.32 -2.82 -5.26
CA PHE A 107 16.72 -3.67 -6.40
C PHE A 107 16.86 -5.17 -6.06
N ASP A 108 17.16 -5.50 -4.80
CA ASP A 108 17.31 -6.85 -4.27
C ASP A 108 16.17 -7.24 -3.29
N GLY A 109 15.09 -6.46 -3.27
CA GLY A 109 13.95 -6.65 -2.39
C GLY A 109 12.75 -7.31 -3.06
N ALA A 110 11.66 -7.36 -2.30
CA ALA A 110 10.35 -7.79 -2.79
C ALA A 110 9.24 -6.89 -2.21
N CYS A 111 8.33 -6.47 -3.06
CA CYS A 111 7.13 -5.75 -2.69
C CYS A 111 5.92 -6.47 -3.28
N VAL A 112 5.15 -7.15 -2.44
CA VAL A 112 3.95 -7.87 -2.84
C VAL A 112 2.73 -7.14 -2.28
N ILE A 113 1.81 -6.76 -3.16
CA ILE A 113 0.55 -6.10 -2.81
C ILE A 113 -0.59 -6.95 -3.38
N GLY A 114 -1.34 -7.58 -2.49
CA GLY A 114 -2.42 -8.52 -2.81
C GLY A 114 -3.66 -7.86 -3.41
N ASP A 115 -4.60 -8.68 -3.82
CA ASP A 115 -5.83 -8.25 -4.49
C ASP A 115 -6.68 -7.31 -3.62
N GLY A 116 -7.26 -6.29 -4.24
CA GLY A 116 -8.21 -5.39 -3.59
C GLY A 116 -7.63 -4.51 -2.50
N VAL A 117 -6.31 -4.42 -2.37
CA VAL A 117 -5.66 -3.51 -1.42
C VAL A 117 -5.93 -2.07 -1.80
N TRP A 118 -6.34 -1.27 -0.82
CA TRP A 118 -6.49 0.17 -0.97
C TRP A 118 -5.40 0.90 -0.20
N ILE A 119 -4.49 1.57 -0.93
CA ILE A 119 -3.44 2.42 -0.36
C ILE A 119 -3.93 3.86 -0.42
N GLY A 120 -4.16 4.46 0.73
CA GLY A 120 -4.64 5.84 0.86
C GLY A 120 -3.65 6.88 0.34
N PRO A 121 -4.13 8.10 0.04
CA PRO A 121 -3.28 9.19 -0.41
C PRO A 121 -2.13 9.51 0.56
N GLN A 122 -1.01 10.02 0.04
CA GLN A 122 0.14 10.47 0.82
C GLN A 122 0.78 9.40 1.70
N SER A 123 0.52 8.13 1.43
CA SER A 123 1.15 7.01 2.11
C SER A 123 2.63 6.89 1.71
N PHE A 124 3.46 6.41 2.64
CA PHE A 124 4.86 6.08 2.36
C PHE A 124 5.15 4.62 2.71
N LEU A 125 5.52 3.84 1.70
CA LEU A 125 5.86 2.43 1.84
C LEU A 125 7.35 2.23 1.54
N ASP A 126 8.17 2.04 2.59
CA ASP A 126 9.55 1.53 2.43
C ASP A 126 9.46 0.01 2.19
N ALA A 127 9.19 -0.33 0.94
CA ALA A 127 8.80 -1.66 0.48
C ALA A 127 10.02 -2.52 0.11
N ARG A 128 11.07 -2.49 0.93
CA ARG A 128 12.31 -3.26 0.69
C ARG A 128 12.12 -4.75 0.83
N GLN A 129 11.24 -5.16 1.76
CA GLN A 129 10.81 -6.53 1.98
C GLN A 129 9.40 -6.46 2.59
N LEU A 130 8.40 -6.22 1.75
CA LEU A 130 7.04 -5.93 2.19
C LEU A 130 6.03 -6.87 1.53
N VAL A 131 5.17 -7.44 2.35
CA VAL A 131 3.99 -8.18 1.90
C VAL A 131 2.74 -7.53 2.48
N ILE A 132 1.84 -7.07 1.64
CA ILE A 132 0.48 -6.65 1.99
C ILE A 132 -0.46 -7.66 1.34
N GLU A 133 -1.16 -8.46 2.14
CA GLU A 133 -2.09 -9.48 1.65
C GLU A 133 -3.39 -8.84 1.11
N GLU A 134 -4.31 -9.68 0.64
CA GLU A 134 -5.53 -9.23 -0.01
C GLU A 134 -6.46 -8.42 0.92
N GLN A 135 -7.23 -7.50 0.34
CA GLN A 135 -8.30 -6.74 0.99
C GLN A 135 -7.84 -5.96 2.23
N VAL A 136 -6.62 -5.45 2.23
CA VAL A 136 -6.10 -4.57 3.28
C VAL A 136 -6.51 -3.13 2.99
N GLY A 137 -7.05 -2.44 4.00
CA GLY A 137 -7.22 -1.00 4.04
C GLY A 137 -5.95 -0.32 4.57
N TRP A 138 -5.37 0.57 3.79
CA TRP A 138 -4.18 1.34 4.19
C TRP A 138 -4.52 2.83 4.21
N GLY A 139 -4.75 3.39 5.39
CA GLY A 139 -5.24 4.74 5.60
C GLY A 139 -4.33 5.84 5.06
N PRO A 140 -4.90 7.01 4.70
CA PRO A 140 -4.13 8.15 4.21
C PRO A 140 -2.96 8.53 5.12
N GLY A 141 -1.81 8.81 4.53
CA GLY A 141 -0.61 9.20 5.26
C GLY A 141 0.04 8.11 6.12
N ALA A 142 -0.53 6.91 6.18
CA ALA A 142 0.10 5.81 6.92
C ALA A 142 1.43 5.40 6.29
N LYS A 143 2.35 4.92 7.12
CA LYS A 143 3.74 4.64 6.74
C LYS A 143 4.15 3.26 7.18
N VAL A 144 4.95 2.59 6.36
CA VAL A 144 5.72 1.42 6.76
C VAL A 144 7.20 1.67 6.53
N LEU A 145 8.01 1.27 7.49
CA LEU A 145 9.47 1.29 7.41
C LEU A 145 9.97 -0.13 7.26
N GLY A 146 10.79 -0.39 6.24
CA GLY A 146 11.36 -1.71 5.95
C GLY A 146 12.80 -1.86 6.43
N SER A 147 13.38 -0.82 7.00
CA SER A 147 14.77 -0.80 7.45
C SER A 147 15.01 0.17 8.60
N ARG A 148 16.13 -0.05 9.29
CA ARG A 148 16.68 0.88 10.28
C ARG A 148 18.21 0.88 10.20
N HIS A 149 18.85 1.95 10.63
CA HIS A 149 20.30 1.94 10.84
C HIS A 149 20.68 1.05 12.02
N THR A 150 21.78 0.34 11.91
CA THR A 150 22.32 -0.51 13.00
C THR A 150 22.79 0.31 14.19
N ALA A 151 23.09 1.60 13.98
CA ALA A 151 23.59 2.55 14.96
C ALA A 151 24.90 2.13 15.64
N VAL A 152 25.63 1.19 15.04
CA VAL A 152 26.94 0.74 15.48
C VAL A 152 27.91 0.72 14.31
N PRO A 153 29.22 0.97 14.53
CA PRO A 153 29.86 1.36 15.78
C PRO A 153 29.55 2.80 16.21
N LEU A 154 29.87 3.18 17.45
CA LEU A 154 29.56 4.50 18.01
C LEU A 154 30.53 5.61 17.57
N ASP A 155 31.56 5.29 16.79
CA ASP A 155 32.61 6.21 16.34
C ASP A 155 32.25 7.02 15.09
N ARG A 156 31.03 6.90 14.60
CA ARG A 156 30.53 7.55 13.37
C ARG A 156 29.07 7.98 13.47
N PRO A 157 28.62 8.94 12.63
CA PRO A 157 27.21 9.32 12.56
C PRO A 157 26.31 8.13 12.23
N ILE A 158 25.11 8.07 12.81
CA ILE A 158 24.15 6.95 12.60
C ILE A 158 23.87 6.75 11.11
N ILE A 159 23.71 7.83 10.33
CA ILE A 159 23.46 7.76 8.88
C ILE A 159 24.58 7.09 8.09
N ALA A 160 25.78 6.99 8.67
CA ALA A 160 26.94 6.30 8.08
C ALA A 160 27.08 4.85 8.56
N THR A 161 26.17 4.35 9.38
CA THR A 161 26.11 2.94 9.78
C THR A 161 25.29 2.12 8.81
N ASP A 162 25.46 0.80 8.82
CA ASP A 162 24.75 -0.11 7.93
C ASP A 162 23.24 -0.08 8.16
N LEU A 163 22.49 -0.50 7.15
CA LEU A 163 21.04 -0.67 7.24
C LEU A 163 20.71 -2.13 7.51
N GLU A 164 19.92 -2.36 8.54
CA GLU A 164 19.26 -3.64 8.80
C GLU A 164 17.89 -3.61 8.13
N ILE A 165 17.67 -4.48 7.13
CA ILE A 165 16.39 -4.67 6.47
C ILE A 165 15.63 -5.74 7.25
N GLN A 166 14.39 -5.43 7.65
CA GLN A 166 13.53 -6.36 8.37
C GLN A 166 12.20 -6.51 7.63
N PRO A 167 11.79 -7.74 7.27
CA PRO A 167 10.55 -7.98 6.56
C PRO A 167 9.35 -7.46 7.33
N VAL A 168 8.40 -6.84 6.62
CA VAL A 168 7.11 -6.43 7.19
C VAL A 168 5.99 -7.17 6.47
N ARG A 169 5.03 -7.66 7.24
CA ARG A 169 3.85 -8.36 6.72
C ARG A 169 2.57 -7.77 7.26
N ILE A 170 1.68 -7.40 6.38
CA ILE A 170 0.31 -6.97 6.70
C ILE A 170 -0.62 -8.07 6.19
N CYS A 171 -1.19 -8.83 7.12
CA CYS A 171 -2.05 -9.95 6.77
C CYS A 171 -3.42 -9.48 6.27
N ALA A 172 -4.08 -10.34 5.52
CA ALA A 172 -5.35 -10.07 4.89
C ALA A 172 -6.39 -9.44 5.82
N TRP A 173 -7.19 -8.52 5.26
CA TRP A 173 -8.30 -7.84 5.94
C TRP A 173 -7.89 -6.92 7.09
N ALA A 174 -6.60 -6.70 7.29
CA ALA A 174 -6.14 -5.69 8.25
C ALA A 174 -6.52 -4.29 7.79
N ASP A 175 -6.73 -3.40 8.75
CA ASP A 175 -7.03 -1.99 8.52
C ASP A 175 -6.00 -1.12 9.23
N ILE A 176 -5.22 -0.38 8.47
CA ILE A 176 -4.17 0.51 8.96
C ILE A 176 -4.70 1.93 8.97
N GLY A 177 -4.91 2.48 10.14
CA GLY A 177 -5.50 3.80 10.33
C GLY A 177 -4.66 4.95 9.78
N VAL A 178 -5.33 6.08 9.55
CA VAL A 178 -4.72 7.33 9.06
C VAL A 178 -3.46 7.68 9.86
N ASN A 179 -2.36 8.02 9.18
CA ASN A 179 -1.08 8.38 9.78
C ASN A 179 -0.46 7.35 10.77
N ALA A 180 -0.92 6.12 10.79
CA ALA A 180 -0.24 5.07 11.54
C ALA A 180 1.16 4.79 10.96
N VAL A 181 2.07 4.32 11.81
CA VAL A 181 3.44 3.95 11.42
C VAL A 181 3.71 2.51 11.83
N ILE A 182 4.11 1.69 10.87
CA ILE A 182 4.54 0.30 11.09
C ILE A 182 6.06 0.24 11.05
N LEU A 183 6.69 -0.25 12.11
CA LEU A 183 8.16 -0.35 12.18
C LEU A 183 8.69 -1.62 11.49
N PRO A 184 10.00 -1.65 11.17
CA PRO A 184 10.63 -2.82 10.56
C PRO A 184 10.44 -4.08 11.39
N GLY A 185 10.23 -5.22 10.71
CA GLY A 185 10.11 -6.54 11.33
C GLY A 185 8.72 -6.87 11.87
N VAL A 186 7.74 -5.97 11.76
CA VAL A 186 6.40 -6.15 12.32
C VAL A 186 5.51 -6.97 11.40
N THR A 187 4.77 -7.91 11.99
CA THR A 187 3.61 -8.57 11.38
C THR A 187 2.31 -8.04 11.96
N VAL A 188 1.44 -7.49 11.11
CA VAL A 188 0.06 -7.14 11.50
C VAL A 188 -0.86 -8.29 11.12
N GLY A 189 -1.45 -8.94 12.11
CA GLY A 189 -2.27 -10.15 11.95
C GLY A 189 -3.57 -9.90 11.18
N ARG A 190 -4.12 -11.00 10.63
CA ARG A 190 -5.36 -11.00 9.82
C ARG A 190 -6.49 -10.26 10.53
N GLY A 191 -7.15 -9.36 9.80
CA GLY A 191 -8.29 -8.62 10.29
C GLY A 191 -8.01 -7.72 11.49
N ALA A 192 -6.75 -7.46 11.85
CA ALA A 192 -6.41 -6.51 12.90
C ALA A 192 -6.70 -5.07 12.47
N ILE A 193 -6.93 -4.21 13.43
CA ILE A 193 -7.09 -2.76 13.23
C ILE A 193 -5.98 -2.04 13.97
N VAL A 194 -5.20 -1.28 13.24
CA VAL A 194 -4.24 -0.32 13.76
C VAL A 194 -4.91 1.05 13.77
N ALA A 195 -5.14 1.62 14.93
CA ALA A 195 -5.83 2.91 15.06
C ALA A 195 -5.02 4.05 14.43
N ALA A 196 -5.72 5.12 14.04
CA ALA A 196 -5.09 6.32 13.48
C ALA A 196 -3.98 6.87 14.40
N GLY A 197 -2.85 7.25 13.81
CA GLY A 197 -1.70 7.81 14.50
C GLY A 197 -0.92 6.83 15.39
N ALA A 198 -1.26 5.54 15.40
CA ALA A 198 -0.53 4.56 16.20
C ALA A 198 0.87 4.27 15.62
N VAL A 199 1.84 3.99 16.50
CA VAL A 199 3.18 3.52 16.11
C VAL A 199 3.34 2.07 16.57
N VAL A 200 3.31 1.16 15.60
CA VAL A 200 3.39 -0.29 15.84
C VAL A 200 4.85 -0.72 15.89
N THR A 201 5.28 -1.17 17.05
CA THR A 201 6.67 -1.55 17.35
C THR A 201 6.86 -3.04 17.59
N ALA A 202 5.78 -3.82 17.56
CA ALA A 202 5.78 -5.26 17.76
C ALA A 202 4.58 -5.88 17.02
N ASP A 203 4.61 -7.18 16.82
CA ASP A 203 3.57 -7.92 16.12
C ASP A 203 2.18 -7.68 16.73
N VAL A 204 1.17 -7.60 15.86
CA VAL A 204 -0.23 -7.42 16.22
C VAL A 204 -0.97 -8.74 15.98
N ALA A 205 -1.60 -9.27 17.03
CA ALA A 205 -2.36 -10.50 16.92
C ALA A 205 -3.56 -10.36 15.97
N PRO A 206 -4.00 -11.45 15.30
CA PRO A 206 -5.18 -11.41 14.44
C PRO A 206 -6.42 -10.89 15.18
N PHE A 207 -7.25 -10.13 14.46
CA PHE A 207 -8.51 -9.54 14.95
C PHE A 207 -8.37 -8.65 16.19
N SER A 208 -7.17 -8.16 16.49
CA SER A 208 -6.92 -7.19 17.56
C SER A 208 -7.16 -5.77 17.09
N ILE A 209 -7.50 -4.89 18.02
CA ILE A 209 -7.46 -3.43 17.83
C ILE A 209 -6.33 -2.89 18.69
N VAL A 210 -5.36 -2.24 18.06
CA VAL A 210 -4.22 -1.62 18.74
C VAL A 210 -4.20 -0.11 18.52
N ALA A 211 -3.71 0.65 19.50
CA ALA A 211 -3.60 2.10 19.41
C ALA A 211 -2.45 2.66 20.25
N GLY A 212 -2.09 3.91 20.00
CA GLY A 212 -1.13 4.67 20.81
C GLY A 212 0.30 4.63 20.29
N VAL A 213 1.21 5.31 21.00
CA VAL A 213 2.64 5.44 20.72
C VAL A 213 3.42 5.12 22.00
N PRO A 214 4.04 3.93 22.08
CA PRO A 214 3.93 2.79 21.17
C PRO A 214 2.55 2.15 21.21
N ALA A 215 2.15 1.49 20.12
CA ALA A 215 0.84 0.84 20.05
C ALA A 215 0.68 -0.28 21.07
N ARG A 216 -0.50 -0.34 21.70
CA ARG A 216 -0.87 -1.37 22.66
C ARG A 216 -2.24 -1.92 22.34
N LEU A 217 -2.49 -3.17 22.72
CA LEU A 217 -3.79 -3.79 22.57
C LEU A 217 -4.84 -2.98 23.35
N LEU A 218 -5.88 -2.54 22.64
CA LEU A 218 -7.09 -1.95 23.25
C LEU A 218 -8.11 -3.04 23.56
N ARG A 219 -8.44 -3.86 22.56
CA ARG A 219 -9.38 -4.97 22.67
C ARG A 219 -9.29 -5.90 21.48
N GLN A 220 -9.94 -7.04 21.56
CA GLN A 220 -10.24 -7.89 20.40
C GLN A 220 -11.46 -7.33 19.65
N ARG A 221 -11.56 -7.64 18.35
CA ARG A 221 -12.79 -7.37 17.59
C ARG A 221 -13.87 -8.34 18.05
N ASP A 222 -15.02 -7.79 18.44
CA ASP A 222 -16.16 -8.61 18.81
C ASP A 222 -16.76 -9.28 17.56
N ARG A 223 -17.14 -10.53 17.69
CA ARG A 223 -18.04 -11.15 16.73
C ARG A 223 -19.42 -10.55 16.99
N VAL A 224 -19.82 -9.58 16.16
CA VAL A 224 -21.21 -9.16 16.14
C VAL A 224 -21.98 -10.34 15.56
N THR A 225 -22.67 -11.09 16.40
CA THR A 225 -23.77 -11.95 15.94
C THR A 225 -24.80 -11.01 15.34
N PRO A 226 -25.24 -11.18 14.08
CA PRO A 226 -26.37 -10.43 13.59
C PRO A 226 -27.54 -10.65 14.54
N ASP A 227 -28.24 -9.57 14.92
CA ASP A 227 -29.50 -9.71 15.63
C ASP A 227 -30.40 -10.68 14.84
N PRO A 228 -31.07 -11.65 15.51
CA PRO A 228 -31.98 -12.51 14.81
C PRO A 228 -33.02 -11.66 14.09
N PRO A 229 -33.43 -12.01 12.86
CA PRO A 229 -34.45 -11.27 12.15
C PRO A 229 -35.70 -11.21 13.00
N SER A 230 -36.17 -9.98 13.28
CA SER A 230 -37.44 -9.68 13.94
C SER A 230 -38.64 -10.06 13.08
#